data_0f7584d6d63e0481f5a77748be0e29be
#
_entry.id   0f7584d6d63e0481f5a77748be0e29be
#
_cell.length_a   1.000
_cell.length_b   1.000
_cell.length_c   1.000
_cell.angle_alpha   90.00
_cell.angle_beta   90.00
_cell.angle_gamma   90.00
#
_symmetry.space_group_name_H-M   'P 1'
#
loop_
_entity.id
_entity.type
_entity.pdbx_description
1 polymer ?
#
loop_
_entity_poly.entity_id
_entity_poly.type
_entity_poly.pdbx_seq_one_letter_code
_entity_poly.pdbx_strand_id
1 'polypeptide(L)'
;MGIFDFIKSAGKAIGIGGGDEAPTADALKKELDSHKLGTENVKVEINGDKAIVTGDVADQSILEKAIIAVGNTLGVSKVESNLTAPSQKDPVFYTVKKGDNLWKISEAHYGKGKGAKYNVIFEANKPMLSHPDKIYPGQVLRIPELD
;
A
#
# COMPACT_ATOMS: atom_id res chain seq x y z
N MET A 1 -10.08 8.91 8.22
CA MET A 1 -10.89 7.69 7.99
C MET A 1 -11.17 7.56 6.50
N GLY A 2 -10.91 6.41 5.91
CA GLY A 2 -11.18 6.22 4.50
C GLY A 2 -11.24 4.74 4.15
N ILE A 3 -11.86 4.45 3.01
CA ILE A 3 -11.93 3.10 2.48
C ILE A 3 -11.24 3.13 1.12
N PHE A 4 -10.30 2.21 0.92
CA PHE A 4 -9.49 2.14 -0.30
C PHE A 4 -9.68 0.77 -0.95
N ASP A 5 -9.84 0.78 -2.28
CA ASP A 5 -10.06 -0.45 -3.05
C ASP A 5 -8.74 -1.03 -3.53
N PHE A 6 -8.65 -2.35 -3.51
CA PHE A 6 -7.48 -3.10 -3.96
C PHE A 6 -7.93 -4.25 -4.85
N ILE A 7 -6.99 -4.81 -5.59
CA ILE A 7 -7.28 -5.96 -6.45
C ILE A 7 -7.01 -7.24 -5.67
N LYS A 8 -8.07 -7.89 -5.25
CA LYS A 8 -8.03 -9.07 -4.37
C LYS A 8 -7.10 -10.17 -4.87
N SER A 9 -7.04 -10.38 -6.20
CA SER A 9 -6.26 -11.48 -6.78
C SER A 9 -4.83 -11.08 -7.16
N ALA A 10 -4.43 -9.82 -6.94
CA ALA A 10 -3.15 -9.31 -7.41
C ALA A 10 -2.07 -9.22 -6.34
N GLY A 11 -2.43 -9.32 -5.08
CA GLY A 11 -1.51 -9.04 -3.99
C GLY A 11 -0.55 -10.18 -3.66
N LYS A 12 0.33 -9.89 -2.69
CA LYS A 12 1.30 -10.85 -2.19
C LYS A 12 0.61 -11.92 -1.34
N ALA A 13 0.90 -13.17 -1.61
CA ALA A 13 0.39 -14.28 -0.79
C ALA A 13 1.12 -14.32 0.54
N ILE A 14 0.37 -14.30 1.64
CA ILE A 14 0.93 -14.41 2.99
C ILE A 14 0.10 -15.43 3.79
N GLY A 15 0.71 -15.98 4.81
CA GLY A 15 0.02 -16.90 5.71
C GLY A 15 -0.12 -18.30 5.17
N ILE A 16 -0.94 -19.09 5.86
CA ILE A 16 -1.15 -20.51 5.56
C ILE A 16 -2.44 -20.65 4.77
N GLY A 17 -2.37 -20.81 3.55
CA GLY A 17 -3.56 -20.99 2.75
C GLY A 17 -3.25 -20.54 1.35
N GLY A 18 -3.61 -21.32 0.42
CA GLY A 18 -3.44 -20.94 -0.96
C GLY A 18 -4.70 -20.30 -1.48
N GLY A 19 -4.58 -19.63 -2.60
CA GLY A 19 -5.70 -19.15 -3.34
C GLY A 19 -6.22 -17.80 -2.88
N ASP A 20 -7.50 -17.58 -3.10
CA ASP A 20 -8.14 -16.27 -2.97
C ASP A 20 -8.71 -15.98 -1.59
N GLU A 21 -8.40 -16.82 -0.61
CA GLU A 21 -8.91 -16.59 0.73
C GLU A 21 -8.16 -15.45 1.40
N ALA A 22 -8.90 -14.61 2.12
CA ALA A 22 -8.30 -13.54 2.88
C ALA A 22 -7.38 -14.13 3.96
N PRO A 23 -6.22 -13.51 4.21
CA PRO A 23 -5.34 -13.95 5.29
C PRO A 23 -5.98 -13.66 6.64
N THR A 24 -5.45 -14.27 7.68
CA THR A 24 -5.92 -13.96 9.03
C THR A 24 -5.41 -12.57 9.44
N ALA A 25 -6.09 -11.97 10.42
CA ALA A 25 -5.65 -10.70 10.97
C ALA A 25 -4.23 -10.80 11.54
N ASP A 26 -3.89 -11.91 12.21
CA ASP A 26 -2.56 -12.13 12.75
C ASP A 26 -1.49 -12.18 11.65
N ALA A 27 -1.78 -12.85 10.53
CA ALA A 27 -0.84 -12.91 9.41
C ALA A 27 -0.62 -11.54 8.80
N LEU A 28 -1.68 -10.75 8.63
CA LEU A 28 -1.56 -9.39 8.12
C LEU A 28 -0.76 -8.50 9.07
N LYS A 29 -1.00 -8.60 10.36
CA LYS A 29 -0.27 -7.82 11.37
C LYS A 29 1.21 -8.17 11.35
N LYS A 30 1.55 -9.45 11.26
CA LYS A 30 2.93 -9.89 11.15
C LYS A 30 3.60 -9.36 9.91
N GLU A 31 2.93 -9.44 8.77
CA GLU A 31 3.47 -8.94 7.51
C GLU A 31 3.69 -7.43 7.59
N LEU A 32 2.70 -6.70 8.12
CA LEU A 32 2.80 -5.26 8.28
C LEU A 32 4.00 -4.88 9.14
N ASP A 33 4.13 -5.52 10.31
CA ASP A 33 5.22 -5.20 11.25
C ASP A 33 6.59 -5.63 10.69
N SER A 34 6.62 -6.61 9.79
CA SER A 34 7.89 -7.07 9.19
C SER A 34 8.56 -6.00 8.33
N HIS A 35 7.82 -5.01 7.89
CA HIS A 35 8.37 -3.91 7.10
C HIS A 35 9.05 -2.84 7.95
N LYS A 36 8.97 -2.96 9.27
CA LYS A 36 9.62 -2.05 10.23
C LYS A 36 9.24 -0.59 10.02
N LEU A 37 7.95 -0.35 9.81
CA LEU A 37 7.42 0.99 9.55
C LEU A 37 7.07 1.75 10.82
N GLY A 38 7.11 1.10 11.99
CA GLY A 38 6.65 1.72 13.23
C GLY A 38 5.16 1.50 13.45
N THR A 39 4.67 0.31 13.09
CA THR A 39 3.24 -0.01 13.16
C THR A 39 2.87 -0.88 14.35
N GLU A 40 3.70 -0.92 15.39
CA GLU A 40 3.48 -1.77 16.58
C GLU A 40 2.14 -1.48 17.25
N ASN A 41 1.71 -0.23 17.22
CA ASN A 41 0.44 0.20 17.84
C ASN A 41 -0.75 0.10 16.90
N VAL A 42 -0.57 -0.44 15.70
CA VAL A 42 -1.65 -0.60 14.75
C VAL A 42 -2.35 -1.92 14.97
N LYS A 43 -3.67 -1.88 15.03
CA LYS A 43 -4.50 -3.08 15.07
C LYS A 43 -5.00 -3.41 13.68
N VAL A 44 -5.02 -4.69 13.35
CA VAL A 44 -5.54 -5.18 12.07
C VAL A 44 -6.69 -6.14 12.36
N GLU A 45 -7.81 -5.92 11.70
CA GLU A 45 -8.98 -6.80 11.76
C GLU A 45 -9.38 -7.20 10.34
N ILE A 46 -10.03 -8.34 10.22
CA ILE A 46 -10.53 -8.83 8.93
C ILE A 46 -12.03 -9.04 9.03
N ASN A 47 -12.74 -8.49 8.06
CA ASN A 47 -14.17 -8.71 7.89
C ASN A 47 -14.41 -9.13 6.44
N GLY A 48 -14.49 -10.45 6.20
CA GLY A 48 -14.56 -10.98 4.85
C GLY A 48 -13.25 -10.73 4.12
N ASP A 49 -13.29 -9.99 3.02
CA ASP A 49 -12.10 -9.59 2.26
C ASP A 49 -11.71 -8.12 2.52
N LYS A 50 -12.33 -7.49 3.52
CA LYS A 50 -11.99 -6.13 3.94
C LYS A 50 -11.09 -6.20 5.17
N ALA A 51 -9.94 -5.53 5.10
CA ALA A 51 -9.06 -5.35 6.24
C ALA A 51 -9.35 -4.01 6.88
N ILE A 52 -9.35 -3.96 8.21
CA ILE A 52 -9.57 -2.74 8.97
C ILE A 52 -8.31 -2.47 9.78
N VAL A 53 -7.71 -1.30 9.59
CA VAL A 53 -6.49 -0.89 10.32
C VAL A 53 -6.81 0.30 11.19
N THR A 54 -6.40 0.23 12.45
CA THR A 54 -6.72 1.24 13.47
C THR A 54 -5.49 1.54 14.29
N GLY A 55 -5.24 2.81 14.60
CA GLY A 55 -4.17 3.20 15.50
C GLY A 55 -3.52 4.51 15.09
N ASP A 56 -2.53 4.91 15.88
CA ASP A 56 -1.76 6.13 15.65
C ASP A 56 -0.39 5.77 15.09
N VAL A 57 0.05 6.48 14.07
CA VAL A 57 1.37 6.33 13.49
C VAL A 57 2.09 7.68 13.48
N ALA A 58 3.41 7.64 13.28
CA ALA A 58 4.25 8.82 13.49
C ALA A 58 4.06 9.90 12.43
N ASP A 59 3.74 9.53 11.19
CA ASP A 59 3.58 10.52 10.12
C ASP A 59 2.70 9.97 8.98
N GLN A 60 2.39 10.86 8.04
CA GLN A 60 1.54 10.54 6.89
C GLN A 60 2.16 9.45 6.01
N SER A 61 3.48 9.45 5.84
CA SER A 61 4.17 8.44 5.05
C SER A 61 3.92 7.03 5.60
N ILE A 62 4.04 6.88 6.91
CA ILE A 62 3.79 5.58 7.57
C ILE A 62 2.33 5.19 7.42
N LEU A 63 1.41 6.15 7.58
CA LEU A 63 -0.02 5.90 7.42
C LEU A 63 -0.31 5.32 6.03
N GLU A 64 0.21 5.95 4.99
CA GLU A 64 -0.02 5.51 3.61
C GLU A 64 0.65 4.17 3.33
N LYS A 65 1.88 3.98 3.79
CA LYS A 65 2.60 2.72 3.60
C LYS A 65 1.89 1.56 4.30
N ALA A 66 1.33 1.79 5.49
CA ALA A 66 0.59 0.77 6.20
C ALA A 66 -0.64 0.32 5.40
N ILE A 67 -1.36 1.26 4.82
CA ILE A 67 -2.55 0.96 4.01
C ILE A 67 -2.18 0.10 2.81
N ILE A 68 -1.15 0.49 2.05
CA ILE A 68 -0.78 -0.26 0.85
C ILE A 68 -0.12 -1.61 1.19
N ALA A 69 0.60 -1.70 2.30
CA ALA A 69 1.19 -2.97 2.73
C ALA A 69 0.10 -4.00 3.03
N VAL A 70 -0.97 -3.57 3.70
CA VAL A 70 -2.10 -4.44 4.00
C VAL A 70 -2.91 -4.73 2.74
N GLY A 71 -3.19 -3.71 1.94
CA GLY A 71 -4.05 -3.84 0.77
C GLY A 71 -3.44 -4.66 -0.37
N ASN A 72 -2.11 -4.57 -0.55
CA ASN A 72 -1.43 -5.34 -1.59
C ASN A 72 -1.16 -6.79 -1.15
N THR A 73 -2.11 -7.36 -0.44
CA THR A 73 -2.05 -8.74 0.04
C THR A 73 -3.12 -9.55 -0.67
N LEU A 74 -2.75 -10.74 -1.13
CA LEU A 74 -3.70 -11.62 -1.81
C LEU A 74 -4.89 -11.92 -0.91
N GLY A 75 -6.09 -11.73 -1.42
CA GLY A 75 -7.32 -11.94 -0.67
C GLY A 75 -7.92 -10.70 -0.04
N VAL A 76 -7.24 -9.55 -0.13
CA VAL A 76 -7.76 -8.28 0.39
C VAL A 76 -8.29 -7.44 -0.77
N SER A 77 -9.55 -7.07 -0.72
CA SER A 77 -10.18 -6.22 -1.75
C SER A 77 -10.41 -4.79 -1.28
N LYS A 78 -10.40 -4.56 0.02
CA LYS A 78 -10.61 -3.23 0.58
C LYS A 78 -9.80 -3.08 1.86
N VAL A 79 -9.34 -1.87 2.11
CA VAL A 79 -8.74 -1.49 3.40
C VAL A 79 -9.53 -0.31 3.95
N GLU A 80 -10.11 -0.50 5.13
CA GLU A 80 -10.73 0.60 5.87
C GLU A 80 -9.69 1.14 6.83
N SER A 81 -9.32 2.40 6.66
CA SER A 81 -8.28 3.02 7.48
C SER A 81 -8.88 3.91 8.54
N ASN A 82 -8.63 3.56 9.79
CA ASN A 82 -8.90 4.40 10.95
C ASN A 82 -7.56 4.79 11.60
N LEU A 83 -6.51 4.88 10.78
CA LEU A 83 -5.20 5.32 11.22
C LEU A 83 -5.17 6.84 11.36
N THR A 84 -4.41 7.33 12.33
CA THR A 84 -4.23 8.76 12.54
C THR A 84 -2.74 9.11 12.55
N ALA A 85 -2.43 10.30 12.04
CA ALA A 85 -1.07 10.83 12.00
C ALA A 85 -1.13 12.35 12.14
N PRO A 86 -0.05 12.97 12.64
CA PRO A 86 0.01 14.43 12.68
C PRO A 86 -0.10 15.01 11.26
N SER A 87 -0.85 16.09 11.10
CA SER A 87 -1.03 16.76 9.80
C SER A 87 -1.58 15.82 8.71
N GLN A 88 -2.45 14.93 9.12
CA GLN A 88 -3.05 13.94 8.21
C GLN A 88 -3.79 14.59 7.05
N LYS A 89 -3.64 14.01 5.86
CA LYS A 89 -4.34 14.46 4.66
C LYS A 89 -4.73 13.26 3.80
N ASP A 90 -5.55 13.50 2.78
CA ASP A 90 -6.01 12.43 1.90
C ASP A 90 -4.84 11.87 1.08
N PRO A 91 -4.65 10.55 1.10
CA PRO A 91 -3.57 9.96 0.32
C PRO A 91 -3.89 9.93 -1.17
N VAL A 92 -2.85 9.91 -2.00
CA VAL A 92 -2.98 9.69 -3.43
C VAL A 92 -2.38 8.31 -3.73
N PHE A 93 -3.21 7.42 -4.23
CA PHE A 93 -2.81 6.06 -4.60
C PHE A 93 -3.04 5.85 -6.09
N TYR A 94 -2.22 5.00 -6.68
CA TYR A 94 -2.34 4.63 -8.07
C TYR A 94 -2.30 3.11 -8.20
N THR A 95 -3.25 2.53 -8.94
CA THR A 95 -3.28 1.10 -9.22
C THR A 95 -2.56 0.84 -10.54
N VAL A 96 -1.50 0.03 -10.48
CA VAL A 96 -0.67 -0.30 -11.65
C VAL A 96 -1.50 -1.08 -12.68
N LYS A 97 -1.34 -0.73 -13.94
CA LYS A 97 -2.01 -1.38 -15.07
C LYS A 97 -0.97 -2.14 -15.91
N LYS A 98 -1.45 -3.11 -16.66
CA LYS A 98 -0.59 -3.85 -17.58
C LYS A 98 0.16 -2.89 -18.51
N GLY A 99 1.47 -3.06 -18.60
CA GLY A 99 2.32 -2.22 -19.44
C GLY A 99 2.87 -0.97 -18.76
N ASP A 100 2.46 -0.71 -17.51
CA ASP A 100 2.98 0.44 -16.76
C ASP A 100 4.41 0.21 -16.31
N ASN A 101 5.15 1.32 -16.15
CA ASN A 101 6.41 1.34 -15.43
C ASN A 101 6.45 2.64 -14.62
N LEU A 102 7.41 2.75 -13.70
CA LEU A 102 7.45 3.92 -12.82
C LEU A 102 7.71 5.22 -13.57
N TRP A 103 8.47 5.18 -14.67
CA TRP A 103 8.69 6.36 -15.49
C TRP A 103 7.37 6.91 -16.05
N LYS A 104 6.56 6.02 -16.64
CA LYS A 104 5.25 6.41 -17.20
C LYS A 104 4.31 6.89 -16.10
N ILE A 105 4.31 6.23 -14.96
CA ILE A 105 3.46 6.62 -13.82
C ILE A 105 3.88 8.00 -13.34
N SER A 106 5.18 8.24 -13.24
CA SER A 106 5.72 9.56 -12.84
C SER A 106 5.27 10.66 -13.80
N GLU A 107 5.36 10.41 -15.10
CA GLU A 107 4.91 11.39 -16.10
C GLU A 107 3.40 11.65 -16.01
N ALA A 108 2.62 10.61 -15.78
CA ALA A 108 1.16 10.75 -15.69
C ALA A 108 0.74 11.60 -14.47
N HIS A 109 1.45 11.45 -13.37
CA HIS A 109 1.07 12.13 -12.12
C HIS A 109 1.74 13.47 -11.92
N TYR A 110 2.98 13.62 -12.38
CA TYR A 110 3.77 14.83 -12.13
C TYR A 110 3.87 15.73 -13.35
N GLY A 111 3.50 15.23 -14.53
CA GLY A 111 3.47 16.00 -15.75
C GLY A 111 4.50 15.54 -16.78
N LYS A 112 4.28 15.96 -18.00
CA LYS A 112 5.15 15.62 -19.14
C LYS A 112 6.57 16.07 -18.85
N GLY A 113 7.53 15.19 -19.11
CA GLY A 113 8.94 15.46 -18.83
C GLY A 113 9.36 15.14 -17.41
N LYS A 114 8.46 14.68 -16.54
CA LYS A 114 8.75 14.36 -15.14
C LYS A 114 8.96 12.87 -14.90
N GLY A 115 9.18 12.08 -15.96
CA GLY A 115 9.43 10.64 -15.79
C GLY A 115 10.66 10.37 -14.94
N ALA A 116 11.68 11.23 -15.00
CA ALA A 116 12.88 11.08 -14.18
C ALA A 116 12.61 11.18 -12.68
N LYS A 117 11.43 11.63 -12.28
CA LYS A 117 11.02 11.65 -10.87
C LYS A 117 10.54 10.28 -10.37
N TYR A 118 10.67 9.24 -11.18
CA TYR A 118 10.25 7.89 -10.78
C TYR A 118 10.92 7.42 -9.49
N ASN A 119 12.13 7.89 -9.20
CA ASN A 119 12.82 7.55 -7.95
C ASN A 119 12.07 8.04 -6.72
N VAL A 120 11.36 9.16 -6.82
CA VAL A 120 10.55 9.68 -5.71
C VAL A 120 9.45 8.68 -5.38
N ILE A 121 8.80 8.13 -6.42
CA ILE A 121 7.76 7.12 -6.24
C ILE A 121 8.37 5.83 -5.67
N PHE A 122 9.50 5.39 -6.21
CA PHE A 122 10.16 4.19 -5.72
C PHE A 122 10.49 4.29 -4.23
N GLU A 123 11.16 5.38 -3.83
CA GLU A 123 11.53 5.58 -2.42
C GLU A 123 10.30 5.65 -1.52
N ALA A 124 9.22 6.24 -2.02
CA ALA A 124 7.99 6.41 -1.25
C ALA A 124 7.28 5.08 -0.98
N ASN A 125 7.59 4.03 -1.75
CA ASN A 125 6.96 2.72 -1.61
C ASN A 125 7.87 1.65 -1.00
N LYS A 126 9.06 2.05 -0.55
CA LYS A 126 9.94 1.15 0.20
C LYS A 126 9.39 0.93 1.61
N PRO A 127 9.62 -0.22 2.22
CA PRO A 127 10.35 -1.39 1.72
C PRO A 127 9.47 -2.38 0.93
N MET A 128 8.18 -2.10 0.77
CA MET A 128 7.27 -3.00 0.07
C MET A 128 7.68 -3.19 -1.39
N LEU A 129 8.18 -2.13 -2.01
CA LEU A 129 8.73 -2.18 -3.37
C LEU A 129 10.26 -2.21 -3.25
N SER A 130 10.88 -3.31 -3.70
CA SER A 130 12.31 -3.53 -3.53
C SER A 130 13.13 -3.13 -4.76
N HIS A 131 12.49 -2.95 -5.90
CA HIS A 131 13.16 -2.58 -7.14
C HIS A 131 12.16 -1.86 -8.04
N PRO A 132 12.57 -0.81 -8.78
CA PRO A 132 11.63 -0.05 -9.63
C PRO A 132 10.90 -0.88 -10.68
N ASP A 133 11.53 -1.98 -11.14
CA ASP A 133 10.95 -2.82 -12.18
C ASP A 133 10.08 -3.96 -11.63
N LYS A 134 9.93 -4.05 -10.31
CA LYS A 134 9.16 -5.13 -9.69
C LYS A 134 7.72 -4.75 -9.39
N ILE A 135 7.18 -3.81 -10.13
CA ILE A 135 5.75 -3.51 -10.04
C ILE A 135 4.97 -4.52 -10.88
N TYR A 136 3.72 -4.73 -10.50
CA TYR A 136 2.85 -5.70 -11.19
C TYR A 136 1.44 -5.12 -11.34
N PRO A 137 0.70 -5.54 -12.37
CA PRO A 137 -0.68 -5.05 -12.55
C PRO A 137 -1.54 -5.36 -11.32
N GLY A 138 -2.31 -4.37 -10.89
CA GLY A 138 -3.15 -4.50 -9.69
C GLY A 138 -2.48 -4.05 -8.40
N GLN A 139 -1.17 -3.87 -8.40
CA GLN A 139 -0.47 -3.33 -7.24
C GLN A 139 -0.85 -1.88 -7.03
N VAL A 140 -1.09 -1.48 -5.79
CA VAL A 140 -1.37 -0.09 -5.46
C VAL A 140 -0.11 0.56 -4.89
N LEU A 141 0.25 1.70 -5.43
CA LEU A 141 1.42 2.47 -5.02
C LEU A 141 0.97 3.80 -4.42
N ARG A 142 1.72 4.32 -3.45
CA ARG A 142 1.49 5.68 -3.00
C ARG A 142 2.26 6.65 -3.89
N ILE A 143 1.63 7.77 -4.20
CA ILE A 143 2.22 8.81 -5.04
C ILE A 143 2.43 10.03 -4.15
N PRO A 144 3.67 10.29 -3.71
CA PRO A 144 3.93 11.45 -2.86
C PRO A 144 3.90 12.74 -3.67
N GLU A 145 3.64 13.85 -2.99
CA GLU A 145 3.75 15.16 -3.62
C GLU A 145 5.21 15.48 -3.90
N LEU A 146 5.45 16.18 -5.01
CA LEU A 146 6.79 16.73 -5.29
C LEU A 146 6.99 18.02 -4.49
N ASP A 147 8.19 18.19 -3.99
CA ASP A 147 8.57 19.44 -3.30
C ASP A 147 8.83 20.57 -4.29
#